data_e93f1998bad4ae15635686e05d59eaa3
#
_entry.id   e93f1998bad4ae15635686e05d59eaa3
#
_cell.length_a   1.000
_cell.length_b   1.000
_cell.length_c   1.000
_cell.angle_alpha   90.00
_cell.angle_beta   90.00
_cell.angle_gamma   90.00
#
_symmetry.space_group_name_H-M   'P 1'
#
loop_
_entity.id
_entity.type
_entity.pdbx_description
1 polymer ?
#
loop_
_entity_poly.entity_id
_entity_poly.type
_entity_poly.pdbx_seq_one_letter_code
_entity_poly.pdbx_strand_id
1 'polypeptide(L)'
;MDVKIAEDWKEILQGEFDKPYFEELTRFVRSEYAAGQIFPAGRNIFRAFDKCPFETLKVVVIGQDPYHGVGQANGLCFSVNDGVPFPPSLQNIFQEIRDDVGTPVPSSGNLDRWAEQGVLLLNSVLTVRAHQAASHAGRGWEQFTDAVVRIIAERKQELVYMLWGSYAQRKGQMADPSRNLVLKSVHPSPLSVYRGFFGCRHFSQANAYLESVGKTPIVW
;
A
#
# COMPACT_ATOMS: atom_id res chain seq x y z
N MET A 1 22.48 -5.27 -6.02
CA MET A 1 22.31 -3.83 -6.31
C MET A 1 22.07 -3.08 -5.00
N ASP A 2 22.61 -1.88 -4.84
CA ASP A 2 22.37 -1.03 -3.66
C ASP A 2 21.11 -0.18 -3.85
N VAL A 3 20.01 -0.60 -3.22
CA VAL A 3 18.71 0.08 -3.25
C VAL A 3 18.55 0.89 -1.96
N LYS A 4 18.11 2.13 -2.08
CA LYS A 4 17.83 2.99 -0.92
C LYS A 4 16.42 2.68 -0.38
N ILE A 5 16.37 1.81 0.59
CA ILE A 5 15.18 1.33 1.30
C ILE A 5 15.59 1.07 2.76
N ALA A 6 14.63 1.06 3.70
CA ALA A 6 14.87 0.72 5.10
C ALA A 6 15.69 -0.58 5.24
N GLU A 7 16.64 -0.61 6.17
CA GLU A 7 17.67 -1.66 6.23
C GLU A 7 17.09 -3.05 6.48
N ASP A 8 16.09 -3.18 7.35
CA ASP A 8 15.40 -4.45 7.61
C ASP A 8 14.73 -5.02 6.35
N TRP A 9 14.06 -4.18 5.57
CA TRP A 9 13.50 -4.56 4.28
C TRP A 9 14.57 -4.86 3.24
N LYS A 10 15.68 -4.12 3.26
CA LYS A 10 16.80 -4.33 2.34
C LYS A 10 17.41 -5.73 2.51
N GLU A 11 17.66 -6.14 3.75
CA GLU A 11 18.15 -7.47 4.05
C GLU A 11 17.20 -8.58 3.56
N ILE A 12 15.89 -8.39 3.79
CA ILE A 12 14.88 -9.34 3.40
C ILE A 12 14.70 -9.44 1.87
N LEU A 13 14.85 -8.32 1.17
CA LEU A 13 14.58 -8.21 -0.26
C LEU A 13 15.87 -8.26 -1.13
N GLN A 14 17.05 -8.39 -0.54
CA GLN A 14 18.31 -8.37 -1.30
C GLN A 14 18.33 -9.37 -2.45
N GLY A 15 17.77 -10.56 -2.24
CA GLY A 15 17.67 -11.58 -3.28
C GLY A 15 16.80 -11.17 -4.48
N GLU A 16 15.85 -10.25 -4.30
CA GLU A 16 15.06 -9.70 -5.40
C GLU A 16 15.82 -8.59 -6.13
N PHE A 17 16.56 -7.75 -5.40
CA PHE A 17 17.34 -6.67 -5.98
C PHE A 17 18.48 -7.13 -6.90
N ASP A 18 18.95 -8.37 -6.72
CA ASP A 18 20.04 -8.96 -7.51
C ASP A 18 19.52 -9.76 -8.74
N LYS A 19 18.21 -9.80 -8.96
CA LYS A 19 17.62 -10.48 -10.11
C LYS A 19 17.66 -9.62 -11.39
N PRO A 20 17.80 -10.26 -12.57
CA PRO A 20 17.85 -9.54 -13.86
C PRO A 20 16.65 -8.63 -14.11
N TYR A 21 15.44 -9.06 -13.75
CA TYR A 21 14.24 -8.22 -13.96
C TYR A 21 14.30 -6.92 -13.14
N PHE A 22 14.90 -6.96 -11.94
CA PHE A 22 15.00 -5.76 -11.10
C PHE A 22 16.04 -4.78 -11.66
N GLU A 23 17.09 -5.28 -12.26
CA GLU A 23 18.06 -4.44 -12.98
C GLU A 23 17.41 -3.75 -14.20
N GLU A 24 16.64 -4.49 -14.99
CA GLU A 24 15.87 -3.93 -16.11
C GLU A 24 14.85 -2.89 -15.65
N LEU A 25 14.10 -3.19 -14.59
CA LEU A 25 13.17 -2.26 -13.95
C LEU A 25 13.89 -0.99 -13.49
N THR A 26 15.04 -1.11 -12.83
CA THR A 26 15.81 0.05 -12.35
C THR A 26 16.28 0.91 -13.51
N ARG A 27 16.75 0.30 -14.59
CA ARG A 27 17.18 1.02 -15.80
C ARG A 27 16.02 1.77 -16.44
N PHE A 28 14.86 1.12 -16.57
CA PHE A 28 13.62 1.73 -17.04
C PHE A 28 13.22 2.93 -16.18
N VAL A 29 13.10 2.74 -14.85
CA VAL A 29 12.68 3.80 -13.93
C VAL A 29 13.61 5.00 -13.99
N ARG A 30 14.93 4.78 -13.99
CA ARG A 30 15.92 5.86 -14.13
C ARG A 30 15.75 6.64 -15.43
N SER A 31 15.52 5.95 -16.55
CA SER A 31 15.28 6.63 -17.84
C SER A 31 14.00 7.45 -17.83
N GLU A 32 12.95 6.98 -17.18
CA GLU A 32 11.68 7.69 -17.04
C GLU A 32 11.84 9.00 -16.22
N TYR A 33 12.53 8.94 -15.08
CA TYR A 33 12.81 10.15 -14.28
C TYR A 33 13.72 11.16 -15.01
N ALA A 34 14.62 10.69 -15.87
CA ALA A 34 15.46 11.56 -16.68
C ALA A 34 14.71 12.21 -17.85
N ALA A 35 13.67 11.55 -18.37
CA ALA A 35 12.96 11.98 -19.57
C ALA A 35 11.70 12.81 -19.28
N GLY A 36 11.12 12.73 -18.09
CA GLY A 36 9.84 13.38 -17.82
C GLY A 36 9.47 13.49 -16.35
N GLN A 37 8.22 13.90 -16.11
CA GLN A 37 7.68 14.04 -14.78
C GLN A 37 7.07 12.71 -14.32
N ILE A 38 7.67 12.13 -13.30
CA ILE A 38 7.29 10.84 -12.72
C ILE A 38 6.90 11.02 -11.26
N PHE A 39 5.90 10.26 -10.81
CA PHE A 39 5.44 10.25 -9.42
C PHE A 39 5.55 8.86 -8.80
N PRO A 40 5.76 8.81 -7.46
CA PRO A 40 6.10 9.90 -6.54
C PRO A 40 7.50 10.46 -6.82
N ALA A 41 7.95 11.48 -6.08
CA ALA A 41 9.35 11.90 -6.10
C ALA A 41 10.27 10.71 -5.81
N GLY A 42 11.43 10.62 -6.47
CA GLY A 42 12.31 9.44 -6.42
C GLY A 42 12.65 8.96 -5.00
N ARG A 43 12.84 9.89 -4.06
CA ARG A 43 13.07 9.59 -2.63
C ARG A 43 11.88 8.88 -1.95
N ASN A 44 10.69 8.92 -2.52
CA ASN A 44 9.47 8.37 -1.96
C ASN A 44 9.04 7.04 -2.62
N ILE A 45 9.79 6.51 -3.57
CA ILE A 45 9.43 5.24 -4.25
C ILE A 45 9.22 4.11 -3.25
N PHE A 46 10.10 3.99 -2.25
CA PHE A 46 10.05 2.94 -1.23
C PHE A 46 9.52 3.42 0.12
N ARG A 47 8.79 4.55 0.15
CA ARG A 47 8.29 5.13 1.40
C ARG A 47 7.40 4.18 2.21
N ALA A 48 6.62 3.33 1.57
CA ALA A 48 5.78 2.35 2.25
C ALA A 48 6.61 1.40 3.15
N PHE A 49 7.81 1.06 2.70
CA PHE A 49 8.77 0.23 3.45
C PHE A 49 9.51 1.05 4.51
N ASP A 50 9.93 2.26 4.16
CA ASP A 50 10.68 3.14 5.08
C ASP A 50 9.85 3.55 6.29
N LYS A 51 8.53 3.68 6.13
CA LYS A 51 7.60 4.08 7.18
C LYS A 51 7.00 2.93 7.99
N CYS A 52 7.07 1.71 7.46
CA CYS A 52 6.51 0.52 8.09
C CYS A 52 7.61 -0.56 8.22
N PRO A 53 8.36 -0.60 9.33
CA PRO A 53 9.36 -1.64 9.54
C PRO A 53 8.76 -3.05 9.49
N PHE A 54 9.50 -4.00 8.93
CA PHE A 54 9.03 -5.38 8.79
C PHE A 54 8.68 -6.02 10.13
N GLU A 55 9.45 -5.73 11.18
CA GLU A 55 9.22 -6.28 12.52
C GLU A 55 7.88 -5.84 13.13
N THR A 56 7.48 -4.59 12.88
CA THR A 56 6.26 -4.00 13.43
C THR A 56 5.04 -4.13 12.52
N LEU A 57 5.18 -4.81 11.38
CA LEU A 57 4.10 -5.03 10.43
C LEU A 57 2.90 -5.72 11.06
N LYS A 58 1.71 -5.14 10.91
CA LYS A 58 0.44 -5.64 11.44
C LYS A 58 -0.65 -5.75 10.37
N VAL A 59 -0.69 -4.79 9.46
CA VAL A 59 -1.75 -4.68 8.44
C VAL A 59 -1.11 -4.47 7.07
N VAL A 60 -1.61 -5.17 6.06
CA VAL A 60 -1.22 -5.01 4.66
C VAL A 60 -2.42 -4.49 3.87
N VAL A 61 -2.27 -3.32 3.27
CA VAL A 61 -3.23 -2.72 2.34
C VAL A 61 -2.59 -2.67 0.96
N ILE A 62 -3.28 -3.15 -0.06
CA ILE A 62 -2.75 -3.22 -1.43
C ILE A 62 -3.51 -2.24 -2.32
N GLY A 63 -2.78 -1.28 -2.89
CA GLY A 63 -3.24 -0.41 -3.96
C GLY A 63 -2.73 -0.85 -5.33
N GLN A 64 -3.08 -0.15 -6.39
CA GLN A 64 -2.69 -0.48 -7.75
C GLN A 64 -1.46 0.31 -8.20
N ASP A 65 -1.61 1.57 -8.53
CA ASP A 65 -0.53 2.48 -8.93
C ASP A 65 -0.66 3.85 -8.23
N PRO A 66 0.40 4.66 -8.21
CA PRO A 66 0.34 5.97 -7.56
C PRO A 66 -0.66 6.91 -8.25
N TYR A 67 -1.16 7.90 -7.53
CA TYR A 67 -1.86 9.02 -8.14
C TYR A 67 -0.95 9.71 -9.17
N HIS A 68 -1.50 10.03 -10.33
CA HIS A 68 -0.77 10.64 -11.44
C HIS A 68 -0.93 12.16 -11.56
N GLY A 69 -1.69 12.77 -10.64
CA GLY A 69 -1.81 14.23 -10.53
C GLY A 69 -0.60 14.84 -9.83
N VAL A 70 -0.24 16.06 -10.23
CA VAL A 70 0.88 16.80 -9.65
C VAL A 70 0.70 16.97 -8.13
N GLY A 71 1.73 16.62 -7.36
CA GLY A 71 1.77 16.83 -5.92
C GLY A 71 0.95 15.84 -5.09
N GLN A 72 0.24 14.88 -5.70
CA GLN A 72 -0.63 13.93 -4.97
C GLN A 72 0.15 12.80 -4.32
N ALA A 73 0.82 11.96 -5.12
CA ALA A 73 1.46 10.74 -4.66
C ALA A 73 2.64 11.02 -3.71
N ASN A 74 2.68 10.31 -2.58
CA ASN A 74 3.76 10.40 -1.61
C ASN A 74 4.45 9.04 -1.31
N GLY A 75 4.16 8.00 -2.10
CA GLY A 75 4.77 6.68 -1.96
C GLY A 75 4.00 5.68 -1.09
N LEU A 76 2.89 6.10 -0.49
CA LEU A 76 1.96 5.23 0.24
C LEU A 76 0.66 5.09 -0.57
N CYS A 77 0.12 3.88 -0.71
CA CYS A 77 -1.13 3.71 -1.43
C CYS A 77 -2.29 4.47 -0.75
N PHE A 78 -3.18 5.05 -1.55
CA PHE A 78 -4.31 5.92 -1.15
C PHE A 78 -3.92 7.25 -0.53
N SER A 79 -2.71 7.42 -0.05
CA SER A 79 -2.19 8.60 0.63
C SER A 79 -1.86 9.74 -0.33
N VAL A 80 -2.03 10.97 0.13
CA VAL A 80 -1.60 12.18 -0.58
C VAL A 80 -0.71 13.04 0.31
N ASN A 81 0.06 13.95 -0.30
CA ASN A 81 0.84 14.94 0.45
C ASN A 81 -0.08 15.87 1.26
N ASP A 82 0.47 16.46 2.32
CA ASP A 82 -0.23 17.45 3.13
C ASP A 82 -0.71 18.63 2.26
N GLY A 83 -1.90 19.14 2.57
CA GLY A 83 -2.50 20.26 1.85
C GLY A 83 -3.12 19.92 0.50
N VAL A 84 -3.06 18.67 0.07
CA VAL A 84 -3.71 18.19 -1.16
C VAL A 84 -5.14 17.78 -0.89
N PRO A 85 -6.12 18.17 -1.72
CA PRO A 85 -7.50 17.68 -1.61
C PRO A 85 -7.56 16.16 -1.67
N PHE A 86 -8.42 15.56 -0.84
CA PHE A 86 -8.55 14.11 -0.80
C PHE A 86 -9.10 13.56 -2.12
N PRO A 87 -8.41 12.63 -2.78
CA PRO A 87 -8.97 11.90 -3.90
C PRO A 87 -10.26 11.14 -3.49
N PRO A 88 -11.18 10.87 -4.43
CA PRO A 88 -12.48 10.28 -4.10
C PRO A 88 -12.41 8.96 -3.32
N SER A 89 -11.48 8.08 -3.66
CA SER A 89 -11.30 6.82 -2.91
C SER A 89 -10.88 7.06 -1.46
N LEU A 90 -10.00 8.03 -1.21
CA LEU A 90 -9.57 8.38 0.14
C LEU A 90 -10.68 9.04 0.95
N GLN A 91 -11.51 9.87 0.33
CA GLN A 91 -12.71 10.42 0.97
C GLN A 91 -13.64 9.29 1.45
N ASN A 92 -13.86 8.30 0.61
CA ASN A 92 -14.70 7.15 0.93
C ASN A 92 -14.10 6.27 2.04
N ILE A 93 -12.77 6.12 2.06
CA ILE A 93 -12.07 5.41 3.16
C ILE A 93 -12.30 6.16 4.48
N PHE A 94 -12.11 7.46 4.51
CA PHE A 94 -12.33 8.24 5.73
C PHE A 94 -13.80 8.26 6.18
N GLN A 95 -14.74 8.26 5.23
CA GLN A 95 -16.16 8.12 5.58
C GLN A 95 -16.44 6.78 6.25
N GLU A 96 -15.94 5.67 5.70
CA GLU A 96 -16.13 4.35 6.31
C GLU A 96 -15.46 4.27 7.69
N ILE A 97 -14.27 4.82 7.87
CA ILE A 97 -13.60 4.89 9.18
C ILE A 97 -14.47 5.63 10.20
N ARG A 98 -15.01 6.78 9.83
CA ARG A 98 -15.90 7.56 10.72
C ARG A 98 -17.13 6.77 11.10
N ASP A 99 -17.75 6.09 10.14
CA ASP A 99 -19.00 5.35 10.34
C ASP A 99 -18.77 4.02 11.08
N ASP A 100 -17.60 3.40 10.95
CA ASP A 100 -17.21 2.14 11.59
C ASP A 100 -16.67 2.32 13.01
N VAL A 101 -15.70 3.23 13.20
CA VAL A 101 -14.95 3.37 14.47
C VAL A 101 -15.10 4.76 15.12
N GLY A 102 -15.84 5.67 14.51
CA GLY A 102 -16.13 6.99 15.06
C GLY A 102 -14.99 8.01 14.95
N THR A 103 -13.87 7.68 14.29
CA THR A 103 -12.78 8.61 14.10
C THR A 103 -13.18 9.72 13.13
N PRO A 104 -13.06 11.00 13.53
CA PRO A 104 -13.39 12.12 12.63
C PRO A 104 -12.51 12.12 11.37
N VAL A 105 -13.06 12.63 10.27
CA VAL A 105 -12.29 12.85 9.05
C VAL A 105 -11.12 13.79 9.35
N PRO A 106 -9.86 13.39 9.07
CA PRO A 106 -8.69 14.20 9.39
C PRO A 106 -8.57 15.42 8.48
N SER A 107 -7.75 16.39 8.88
CA SER A 107 -7.42 17.55 8.05
C SER A 107 -6.40 17.24 6.95
N SER A 108 -5.61 16.19 7.10
CA SER A 108 -4.60 15.76 6.13
C SER A 108 -4.87 14.36 5.58
N GLY A 109 -4.66 14.18 4.27
CA GLY A 109 -4.70 12.89 3.58
C GLY A 109 -3.37 12.14 3.60
N ASN A 110 -2.38 12.62 4.34
CA ASN A 110 -1.11 11.93 4.53
C ASN A 110 -1.30 10.79 5.55
N LEU A 111 -1.05 9.55 5.12
CA LEU A 111 -1.26 8.34 5.90
C LEU A 111 0.02 7.82 6.59
N ASP A 112 1.05 8.65 6.72
CA ASP A 112 2.26 8.31 7.51
C ASP A 112 1.91 7.79 8.90
N ARG A 113 0.90 8.39 9.55
CA ARG A 113 0.44 7.98 10.88
C ARG A 113 -0.05 6.54 10.95
N TRP A 114 -0.58 5.99 9.86
CA TRP A 114 -0.96 4.57 9.80
C TRP A 114 0.27 3.70 9.57
N ALA A 115 1.14 4.10 8.62
CA ALA A 115 2.35 3.35 8.28
C ALA A 115 3.26 3.17 9.50
N GLU A 116 3.46 4.23 10.27
CA GLU A 116 4.29 4.23 11.49
C GLU A 116 3.73 3.33 12.62
N GLN A 117 2.45 2.96 12.55
CA GLN A 117 1.82 2.01 13.46
C GLN A 117 1.89 0.55 12.98
N GLY A 118 2.49 0.29 11.82
CA GLY A 118 2.62 -1.05 11.26
C GLY A 118 1.64 -1.37 10.13
N VAL A 119 1.10 -0.36 9.43
CA VAL A 119 0.28 -0.54 8.23
C VAL A 119 1.16 -0.38 6.99
N LEU A 120 1.40 -1.46 6.26
CA LEU A 120 2.07 -1.41 4.96
C LEU A 120 1.08 -0.98 3.88
N LEU A 121 1.22 0.25 3.41
CA LEU A 121 0.39 0.85 2.37
C LEU A 121 1.09 0.69 1.01
N LEU A 122 0.97 -0.49 0.42
CA LEU A 122 1.74 -0.93 -0.74
C LEU A 122 0.95 -0.81 -2.05
N ASN A 123 1.42 0.02 -2.98
CA ASN A 123 0.99 -0.06 -4.37
C ASN A 123 1.65 -1.24 -5.07
N SER A 124 0.95 -1.85 -6.02
CA SER A 124 1.50 -2.93 -6.85
C SER A 124 2.54 -2.43 -7.84
N VAL A 125 2.34 -1.22 -8.37
CA VAL A 125 3.26 -0.46 -9.22
C VAL A 125 3.69 0.78 -8.46
N LEU A 126 5.00 1.02 -8.33
CA LEU A 126 5.51 2.05 -7.41
C LEU A 126 5.78 3.40 -8.07
N THR A 127 5.68 3.49 -9.39
CA THR A 127 5.92 4.74 -10.15
C THR A 127 4.88 4.90 -11.26
N VAL A 128 4.66 6.15 -11.70
CA VAL A 128 3.72 6.49 -12.77
C VAL A 128 4.15 7.79 -13.46
N ARG A 129 3.90 7.91 -14.78
CA ARG A 129 4.06 9.19 -15.49
C ARG A 129 2.96 10.17 -15.11
N ALA A 130 3.31 11.45 -15.03
CA ALA A 130 2.33 12.51 -14.82
C ALA A 130 1.17 12.40 -15.82
N HIS A 131 -0.06 12.45 -15.31
CA HIS A 131 -1.31 12.41 -16.08
C HIS A 131 -1.55 11.14 -16.91
N GLN A 132 -0.78 10.07 -16.70
CA GLN A 132 -0.89 8.83 -17.46
C GLN A 132 -1.04 7.62 -16.51
N ALA A 133 -2.26 7.35 -16.09
CA ALA A 133 -2.58 6.20 -15.24
C ALA A 133 -2.05 4.89 -15.87
N ALA A 134 -1.55 4.00 -15.03
CA ALA A 134 -1.00 2.68 -15.41
C ALA A 134 0.17 2.72 -16.42
N SER A 135 0.81 3.87 -16.62
CA SER A 135 1.89 4.03 -17.61
C SER A 135 3.14 3.16 -17.34
N HIS A 136 3.35 2.75 -16.10
CA HIS A 136 4.46 1.85 -15.72
C HIS A 136 4.02 0.41 -15.43
N ALA A 137 2.77 0.06 -15.71
CA ALA A 137 2.30 -1.32 -15.58
C ALA A 137 3.06 -2.26 -16.54
N GLY A 138 3.32 -3.49 -16.10
CA GLY A 138 4.03 -4.50 -16.89
C GLY A 138 5.53 -4.24 -17.09
N ARG A 139 6.15 -3.37 -16.29
CA ARG A 139 7.57 -3.03 -16.38
C ARG A 139 8.44 -3.68 -15.30
N GLY A 140 7.87 -4.53 -14.47
CA GLY A 140 8.59 -5.28 -13.44
C GLY A 140 8.20 -4.95 -12.00
N TRP A 141 7.52 -3.82 -11.75
CA TRP A 141 7.05 -3.48 -10.40
C TRP A 141 6.14 -4.55 -9.82
N GLU A 142 5.21 -5.08 -10.62
CA GLU A 142 4.28 -6.12 -10.16
C GLU A 142 5.01 -7.38 -9.71
N GLN A 143 6.06 -7.77 -10.44
CA GLN A 143 6.90 -8.91 -10.07
C GLN A 143 7.62 -8.67 -8.73
N PHE A 144 8.15 -7.48 -8.53
CA PHE A 144 8.80 -7.09 -7.27
C PHE A 144 7.80 -7.10 -6.11
N THR A 145 6.64 -6.47 -6.26
CA THR A 145 5.64 -6.40 -5.19
C THR A 145 4.95 -7.74 -4.94
N ASP A 146 4.83 -8.62 -5.95
CA ASP A 146 4.43 -10.02 -5.74
C ASP A 146 5.42 -10.76 -4.85
N ALA A 147 6.72 -10.56 -5.06
CA ALA A 147 7.75 -11.13 -4.20
C ALA A 147 7.66 -10.59 -2.77
N VAL A 148 7.38 -9.29 -2.59
CA VAL A 148 7.17 -8.69 -1.27
C VAL A 148 6.01 -9.37 -0.55
N VAL A 149 4.84 -9.48 -1.19
CA VAL A 149 3.65 -10.10 -0.59
C VAL A 149 3.92 -11.58 -0.25
N ARG A 150 4.59 -12.31 -1.13
CA ARG A 150 4.99 -13.70 -0.90
C ARG A 150 5.89 -13.84 0.33
N ILE A 151 6.92 -13.00 0.44
CA ILE A 151 7.86 -13.04 1.58
C ILE A 151 7.15 -12.72 2.88
N ILE A 152 6.23 -11.74 2.89
CA ILE A 152 5.40 -11.44 4.07
C ILE A 152 4.56 -12.68 4.44
N ALA A 153 3.89 -13.29 3.47
CA ALA A 153 3.05 -14.47 3.71
C ALA A 153 3.84 -15.67 4.24
N GLU A 154 5.08 -15.85 3.80
CA GLU A 154 5.97 -16.94 4.25
C GLU A 154 6.55 -16.70 5.65
N ARG A 155 6.89 -15.45 5.98
CA ARG A 155 7.67 -15.13 7.20
C ARG A 155 6.85 -14.56 8.35
N LYS A 156 5.64 -14.09 8.10
CA LYS A 156 4.77 -13.46 9.10
C LYS A 156 3.44 -14.21 9.20
N GLN A 157 2.82 -14.08 10.36
CA GLN A 157 1.47 -14.55 10.65
C GLN A 157 0.80 -13.58 11.62
N GLU A 158 -0.49 -13.81 11.87
CA GLU A 158 -1.29 -12.93 12.73
C GLU A 158 -1.30 -11.48 12.21
N LEU A 159 -1.35 -11.37 10.87
CA LEU A 159 -1.53 -10.10 10.17
C LEU A 159 -2.98 -9.91 9.73
N VAL A 160 -3.32 -8.67 9.43
CA VAL A 160 -4.56 -8.32 8.75
C VAL A 160 -4.25 -7.94 7.31
N TYR A 161 -4.92 -8.56 6.35
CA TYR A 161 -4.86 -8.15 4.93
C TYR A 161 -6.17 -7.47 4.57
N MET A 162 -6.11 -6.22 4.13
CA MET A 162 -7.24 -5.45 3.60
C MET A 162 -7.16 -5.41 2.09
N LEU A 163 -7.97 -6.22 1.42
CA LEU A 163 -7.94 -6.46 -0.02
C LEU A 163 -9.19 -5.88 -0.67
N TRP A 164 -9.09 -4.65 -1.14
CA TRP A 164 -10.18 -3.87 -1.71
C TRP A 164 -10.17 -3.92 -3.24
N GLY A 165 -11.17 -4.58 -3.80
CA GLY A 165 -11.33 -4.83 -5.22
C GLY A 165 -10.62 -6.10 -5.72
N SER A 166 -11.01 -6.55 -6.90
CA SER A 166 -10.53 -7.81 -7.47
C SER A 166 -9.01 -7.82 -7.71
N TYR A 167 -8.43 -6.69 -8.05
CA TYR A 167 -6.99 -6.56 -8.28
C TYR A 167 -6.19 -6.85 -7.00
N ALA A 168 -6.55 -6.17 -5.89
CA ALA A 168 -5.91 -6.39 -4.60
C ALA A 168 -6.13 -7.82 -4.09
N GLN A 169 -7.32 -8.38 -4.30
CA GLN A 169 -7.64 -9.75 -3.89
C GLN A 169 -6.79 -10.79 -4.63
N ARG A 170 -6.54 -10.61 -5.93
CA ARG A 170 -5.60 -11.47 -6.69
C ARG A 170 -4.17 -11.31 -6.19
N LYS A 171 -3.72 -10.08 -5.97
CA LYS A 171 -2.38 -9.77 -5.47
C LYS A 171 -2.13 -10.39 -4.09
N GLY A 172 -3.11 -10.32 -3.21
CA GLY A 172 -3.06 -10.83 -1.83
C GLY A 172 -3.50 -12.29 -1.66
N GLN A 173 -3.69 -13.05 -2.76
CA GLN A 173 -4.21 -14.43 -2.69
C GLN A 173 -3.33 -15.42 -1.92
N MET A 174 -2.05 -15.10 -1.71
CA MET A 174 -1.11 -15.92 -0.94
C MET A 174 -1.30 -15.76 0.59
N ALA A 175 -2.08 -14.79 1.04
CA ALA A 175 -2.39 -14.64 2.44
C ALA A 175 -3.22 -15.83 2.94
N ASP A 176 -2.66 -16.60 3.87
CA ASP A 176 -3.31 -17.78 4.43
C ASP A 176 -4.34 -17.36 5.50
N PRO A 177 -5.65 -17.56 5.26
CA PRO A 177 -6.70 -17.17 6.22
C PRO A 177 -6.72 -18.03 7.48
N SER A 178 -6.03 -19.16 7.51
CA SER A 178 -5.86 -19.95 8.74
C SER A 178 -4.85 -19.34 9.72
N ARG A 179 -4.01 -18.43 9.24
CA ARG A 179 -2.91 -17.81 10.00
C ARG A 179 -3.07 -16.29 10.12
N ASN A 180 -4.01 -15.69 9.40
CA ASN A 180 -4.19 -14.26 9.29
C ASN A 180 -5.67 -13.90 9.16
N LEU A 181 -6.02 -12.65 9.43
CA LEU A 181 -7.33 -12.11 9.05
C LEU A 181 -7.27 -11.56 7.63
N VAL A 182 -8.04 -12.13 6.72
CA VAL A 182 -8.13 -11.67 5.31
C VAL A 182 -9.50 -11.04 5.09
N LEU A 183 -9.52 -9.70 4.98
CA LEU A 183 -10.72 -8.89 4.76
C LEU A 183 -10.84 -8.49 3.29
N LYS A 184 -11.97 -8.82 2.67
CA LYS A 184 -12.24 -8.56 1.25
C LYS A 184 -13.48 -7.71 1.09
N SER A 185 -13.41 -6.70 0.24
CA SER A 185 -14.55 -5.90 -0.21
C SER A 185 -14.35 -5.41 -1.63
N VAL A 186 -15.33 -4.70 -2.17
CA VAL A 186 -15.16 -3.93 -3.41
C VAL A 186 -14.19 -2.77 -3.18
N HIS A 187 -13.69 -2.18 -4.26
CA HIS A 187 -12.78 -1.03 -4.18
C HIS A 187 -13.51 0.22 -3.65
N PRO A 188 -12.84 1.08 -2.85
CA PRO A 188 -13.44 2.30 -2.30
C PRO A 188 -13.71 3.41 -3.33
N SER A 189 -13.46 3.21 -4.61
CA SER A 189 -13.76 4.20 -5.66
C SER A 189 -15.25 4.50 -5.75
N PRO A 190 -15.65 5.71 -6.20
CA PRO A 190 -17.05 6.06 -6.42
C PRO A 190 -17.80 5.08 -7.32
N LEU A 191 -17.10 4.38 -8.22
CA LEU A 191 -17.68 3.40 -9.16
C LEU A 191 -18.18 2.12 -8.47
N SER A 192 -17.69 1.83 -7.27
CA SER A 192 -17.96 0.55 -6.58
C SER A 192 -18.34 0.67 -5.11
N VAL A 193 -18.06 1.79 -4.46
CA VAL A 193 -18.16 1.97 -3.01
C VAL A 193 -19.50 1.54 -2.40
N TYR A 194 -20.61 1.83 -3.08
CA TYR A 194 -21.97 1.47 -2.64
C TYR A 194 -22.32 -0.02 -2.81
N ARG A 195 -21.45 -0.79 -3.46
CA ARG A 195 -21.64 -2.22 -3.68
C ARG A 195 -21.00 -3.09 -2.60
N GLY A 196 -20.64 -2.50 -1.46
CA GLY A 196 -20.16 -3.25 -0.30
C GLY A 196 -18.86 -2.76 0.36
N PHE A 197 -18.32 -1.59 -0.02
CA PHE A 197 -17.24 -0.97 0.75
C PHE A 197 -17.81 -0.22 1.96
N PHE A 198 -18.79 0.64 1.77
CA PHE A 198 -19.51 1.24 2.90
C PHE A 198 -20.24 0.15 3.69
N GLY A 199 -19.99 0.13 4.99
CA GLY A 199 -20.50 -0.88 5.91
C GLY A 199 -19.66 -2.17 5.96
N CYS A 200 -18.52 -2.26 5.27
CA CYS A 200 -17.65 -3.45 5.36
C CYS A 200 -16.98 -3.61 6.73
N ARG A 201 -16.85 -2.52 7.51
CA ARG A 201 -16.35 -2.52 8.88
C ARG A 201 -14.97 -3.14 9.04
N HIS A 202 -14.11 -3.01 8.05
CA HIS A 202 -12.78 -3.59 8.05
C HIS A 202 -11.89 -3.01 9.16
N PHE A 203 -12.09 -1.74 9.54
CA PHE A 203 -11.25 -1.04 10.51
C PHE A 203 -11.48 -1.54 11.93
N SER A 204 -12.73 -1.71 12.33
CA SER A 204 -13.08 -2.33 13.64
C SER A 204 -12.74 -3.81 13.68
N GLN A 205 -12.98 -4.55 12.60
CA GLN A 205 -12.61 -5.97 12.51
C GLN A 205 -11.09 -6.16 12.60
N ALA A 206 -10.30 -5.33 11.94
CA ALA A 206 -8.84 -5.36 12.04
C ALA A 206 -8.38 -5.16 13.47
N ASN A 207 -8.90 -4.15 14.16
CA ASN A 207 -8.52 -3.85 15.54
C ASN A 207 -8.92 -4.96 16.50
N ALA A 208 -10.13 -5.52 16.38
CA ALA A 208 -10.56 -6.64 17.19
C ALA A 208 -9.65 -7.88 17.00
N TYR A 209 -9.25 -8.16 15.76
CA TYR A 209 -8.32 -9.24 15.48
C TYR A 209 -6.93 -8.98 16.06
N LEU A 210 -6.37 -7.80 15.88
CA LEU A 210 -5.05 -7.44 16.42
C LEU A 210 -5.02 -7.59 17.94
N GLU A 211 -6.04 -7.11 18.64
CA GLU A 211 -6.17 -7.29 20.10
C GLU A 211 -6.26 -8.76 20.48
N SER A 212 -7.01 -9.57 19.73
CA SER A 212 -7.17 -11.01 19.99
C SER A 212 -5.87 -11.80 19.89
N VAL A 213 -4.89 -11.31 19.11
CA VAL A 213 -3.56 -11.91 18.95
C VAL A 213 -2.47 -11.17 19.75
N GLY A 214 -2.87 -10.30 20.67
CA GLY A 214 -1.97 -9.59 21.59
C GLY A 214 -1.20 -8.42 20.95
N LYS A 215 -1.66 -7.90 19.82
CA LYS A 215 -1.07 -6.74 19.15
C LYS A 215 -1.87 -5.46 19.44
N THR A 216 -1.19 -4.33 19.49
CA THR A 216 -1.86 -3.03 19.66
C THR A 216 -2.74 -2.72 18.45
N PRO A 217 -3.98 -2.22 18.67
CA PRO A 217 -4.84 -1.78 17.57
C PRO A 217 -4.25 -0.58 16.83
N ILE A 218 -4.79 -0.29 15.65
CA ILE A 218 -4.44 0.88 14.85
C ILE A 218 -5.35 2.04 15.23
N VAL A 219 -4.78 3.20 15.43
CA VAL A 219 -5.52 4.47 15.50
C VAL A 219 -5.71 4.95 14.06
N TRP A 220 -6.89 4.68 13.53
CA TRP A 220 -7.26 5.00 12.15
C TRP A 220 -7.52 6.48 11.90
#